data_c0ce400b733f6d17efc496d8a60f5b99
#
_entry.id   c0ce400b733f6d17efc496d8a60f5b99
#
_cell.length_a   1.000
_cell.length_b   1.000
_cell.length_c   1.000
_cell.angle_alpha   90.00
_cell.angle_beta   90.00
_cell.angle_gamma   90.00
#
_symmetry.space_group_name_H-M   'P 1'
#
loop_
_entity.id
_entity.type
_entity.pdbx_description
1 polymer ?
#
loop_
_entity_poly.entity_id
_entity_poly.type
_entity_poly.pdbx_seq_one_letter_code
_entity_poly.pdbx_strand_id
1 'polypeptide(L)'
;KCYWDDKKDVTKEKYENLTEDELAMIMQDEEVEIVEQEEVEEVIEQEPQPAVDPMTGQPMMDEMGMPMMMEVPPIINLYYNVKCKRTIDSSKVKIESVAPEEFLIDKSAINIEDADFVAERSLVTRSDLIAMGYDPDVVAELSTGDLLDFTPERVARFGAGEQPFDNNNSDNESMQRVEYYECYVRADLDGDGIAERHRVCYADNKVLMHEECDYQPFHSVCPFPIPHKFFGESLADRTMDLQLIKSTITRQMLDNLYLTNNYRVGAVEGQVNLDDLLTSTAGGVIRIKNPNALV
;
A
#
# COMPACT_ATOMS: atom_id res chain seq x y z
N LYS A 1 1.52 6.64 -11.03
CA LYS A 1 2.74 7.16 -10.40
C LYS A 1 3.74 6.02 -10.25
N CYS A 2 4.96 6.22 -10.68
CA CYS A 2 6.06 5.25 -10.57
C CYS A 2 7.24 5.94 -9.87
N TYR A 3 7.66 5.42 -8.73
CA TYR A 3 8.73 6.00 -7.94
C TYR A 3 9.55 4.93 -7.22
N TRP A 4 10.73 5.33 -6.77
CA TRP A 4 11.56 4.51 -5.92
C TRP A 4 11.12 4.67 -4.47
N ASP A 5 10.68 3.58 -3.85
CA ASP A 5 10.30 3.54 -2.43
C ASP A 5 11.55 3.15 -1.63
N ASP A 6 12.24 4.16 -1.09
CA ASP A 6 13.46 3.97 -0.31
C ASP A 6 13.08 3.55 1.11
N LYS A 7 13.06 2.25 1.33
CA LYS A 7 12.68 1.66 2.61
C LYS A 7 13.83 0.87 3.21
N LYS A 8 14.29 1.32 4.38
CA LYS A 8 15.31 0.64 5.18
C LYS A 8 14.68 0.11 6.47
N ASP A 9 14.63 -1.20 6.57
CA ASP A 9 14.14 -1.86 7.77
C ASP A 9 15.32 -2.03 8.76
N VAL A 10 15.19 -1.44 9.95
CA VAL A 10 16.21 -1.45 10.98
C VAL A 10 15.79 -2.38 12.11
N THR A 11 16.52 -3.46 12.31
CA THR A 11 16.36 -4.39 13.42
C THR A 11 17.49 -4.27 14.43
N LYS A 12 17.15 -4.32 15.72
CA LYS A 12 18.15 -4.36 16.80
C LYS A 12 18.31 -5.82 17.23
N GLU A 13 19.54 -6.31 17.16
CA GLU A 13 19.90 -7.67 17.51
C GLU A 13 20.90 -7.63 18.68
N LYS A 14 20.81 -8.61 19.57
CA LYS A 14 21.72 -8.78 20.69
C LYS A 14 22.31 -10.18 20.64
N TYR A 15 23.62 -10.26 20.62
CA TYR A 15 24.36 -11.52 20.67
C TYR A 15 25.13 -11.58 21.98
N GLU A 16 25.12 -12.75 22.63
CA GLU A 16 25.78 -13.00 23.90
C GLU A 16 26.78 -14.15 23.75
N ASN A 17 27.91 -14.06 24.44
CA ASN A 17 28.96 -15.06 24.48
C ASN A 17 29.55 -15.43 23.11
N LEU A 18 29.76 -14.44 22.25
CA LEU A 18 30.43 -14.63 20.97
C LEU A 18 31.93 -14.90 21.16
N THR A 19 32.46 -15.80 20.37
CA THR A 19 33.91 -15.99 20.20
C THR A 19 34.48 -14.90 19.30
N GLU A 20 35.79 -14.70 19.35
CA GLU A 20 36.50 -13.73 18.52
C GLU A 20 36.25 -13.95 17.00
N ASP A 21 36.18 -15.23 16.56
CA ASP A 21 35.92 -15.57 15.17
C ASP A 21 34.47 -15.22 14.75
N GLU A 22 33.51 -15.46 15.63
CA GLU A 22 32.09 -15.10 15.39
C GLU A 22 31.89 -13.59 15.39
N LEU A 23 32.58 -12.88 16.27
CA LEU A 23 32.58 -11.41 16.26
C LEU A 23 33.16 -10.85 14.94
N ALA A 24 34.27 -11.44 14.47
CA ALA A 24 34.88 -11.04 13.20
C ALA A 24 33.94 -11.29 11.99
N MET A 25 33.12 -12.36 12.02
CA MET A 25 32.11 -12.62 11.01
C MET A 25 31.02 -11.55 11.00
N ILE A 26 30.55 -11.14 12.19
CA ILE A 26 29.55 -10.07 12.32
C ILE A 26 30.09 -8.73 11.84
N MET A 27 31.39 -8.44 12.13
CA MET A 27 32.06 -7.21 11.69
C MET A 27 32.27 -7.15 10.16
N GLN A 28 32.29 -8.28 9.47
CA GLN A 28 32.40 -8.33 8.01
C GLN A 28 31.07 -8.10 7.29
N ASP A 29 29.96 -8.16 7.99
CA ASP A 29 28.63 -7.95 7.42
C ASP A 29 28.38 -6.44 7.26
N GLU A 30 28.33 -5.95 6.02
CA GLU A 30 28.13 -4.53 5.69
C GLU A 30 26.75 -4.00 6.13
N GLU A 31 25.80 -4.90 6.39
CA GLU A 31 24.44 -4.54 6.84
C GLU A 31 24.37 -4.31 8.35
N VAL A 32 25.44 -4.65 9.12
CA VAL A 32 25.44 -4.66 10.57
C VAL A 32 26.35 -3.57 11.12
N GLU A 33 25.77 -2.68 11.93
CA GLU A 33 26.48 -1.66 12.69
C GLU A 33 26.50 -2.05 14.18
N ILE A 34 27.71 -2.16 14.77
CA ILE A 34 27.87 -2.45 16.19
C ILE A 34 27.61 -1.17 16.98
N VAL A 35 26.64 -1.23 17.89
CA VAL A 35 26.27 -0.09 18.75
C VAL A 35 26.99 -0.16 20.10
N GLU A 36 27.05 -1.35 20.70
CA GLU A 36 27.71 -1.59 21.99
C GLU A 36 28.43 -2.93 21.93
N GLN A 37 29.62 -2.97 22.54
CA GLN A 37 30.41 -4.18 22.70
C GLN A 37 30.90 -4.26 24.13
N GLU A 38 30.69 -5.39 24.80
CA GLU A 38 31.17 -5.67 26.14
C GLU A 38 32.03 -6.95 26.10
N GLU A 39 33.19 -6.93 26.73
CA GLU A 39 34.07 -8.08 26.88
C GLU A 39 33.72 -8.81 28.20
N VAL A 40 33.59 -10.10 28.13
CA VAL A 40 33.32 -10.97 29.30
C VAL A 40 34.38 -12.03 29.35
N GLU A 41 35.09 -12.05 30.49
CA GLU A 41 36.12 -13.04 30.76
C GLU A 41 35.52 -14.19 31.54
N GLU A 42 35.61 -15.41 31.04
CA GLU A 42 35.29 -16.62 31.75
C GLU A 42 36.57 -17.30 32.21
N VAL A 43 36.78 -17.33 33.52
CA VAL A 43 37.93 -17.97 34.13
C VAL A 43 37.58 -19.41 34.49
N ILE A 44 38.17 -20.37 33.80
CA ILE A 44 38.03 -21.78 34.08
C ILE A 44 39.21 -22.19 34.97
N GLU A 45 38.95 -22.41 36.24
CA GLU A 45 39.91 -22.99 37.16
C GLU A 45 40.20 -24.45 36.77
N GLN A 46 41.48 -24.77 36.57
CA GLN A 46 41.88 -26.14 36.28
C GLN A 46 42.20 -26.86 37.58
N GLU A 47 41.82 -28.13 37.67
CA GLU A 47 42.23 -28.96 38.79
C GLU A 47 43.73 -29.11 38.85
N PRO A 48 44.36 -29.01 40.05
CA PRO A 48 45.78 -29.17 40.20
C PRO A 48 46.26 -30.50 39.60
N GLN A 49 47.24 -30.45 38.72
CA GLN A 49 47.76 -31.63 38.05
C GLN A 49 49.03 -32.11 38.76
N PRO A 50 49.31 -33.41 38.81
CA PRO A 50 50.55 -33.91 39.38
C PRO A 50 51.74 -33.43 38.56
N ALA A 51 52.75 -32.84 39.25
CA ALA A 51 53.99 -32.43 38.61
C ALA A 51 54.70 -33.64 38.02
N VAL A 52 54.99 -33.58 36.70
CA VAL A 52 55.67 -34.68 35.97
C VAL A 52 57.10 -34.27 35.68
N ASP A 53 58.07 -35.13 36.01
CA ASP A 53 59.46 -34.95 35.67
C ASP A 53 59.65 -34.94 34.13
N PRO A 54 60.14 -33.86 33.50
CA PRO A 54 60.27 -33.75 32.07
C PRO A 54 61.24 -34.77 31.41
N MET A 55 62.12 -35.42 32.21
CA MET A 55 63.05 -36.42 31.70
C MET A 55 62.55 -37.85 31.79
N THR A 56 61.78 -38.20 32.82
CA THR A 56 61.32 -39.57 33.11
C THR A 56 59.84 -39.79 32.83
N GLY A 57 59.02 -38.72 32.71
CA GLY A 57 57.59 -38.81 32.49
C GLY A 57 56.81 -39.36 33.70
N GLN A 58 57.45 -39.50 34.86
CA GLN A 58 56.82 -40.03 36.11
C GLN A 58 56.38 -38.85 37.01
N PRO A 59 55.33 -39.00 37.81
CA PRO A 59 54.91 -38.00 38.74
C PRO A 59 55.98 -37.76 39.82
N MET A 60 56.33 -36.51 40.07
CA MET A 60 57.23 -36.15 41.16
C MET A 60 56.53 -36.42 42.50
N MET A 61 57.17 -37.22 43.36
CA MET A 61 56.70 -37.57 44.70
C MET A 61 57.36 -36.67 45.76
N ASP A 62 56.64 -36.24 46.79
CA ASP A 62 57.19 -35.56 47.95
C ASP A 62 57.91 -36.55 48.88
N GLU A 63 58.50 -36.04 49.93
CA GLU A 63 59.22 -36.89 50.96
C GLU A 63 58.30 -37.90 51.64
N MET A 64 56.98 -37.80 51.57
CA MET A 64 55.98 -38.69 52.10
C MET A 64 55.37 -39.67 51.06
N GLY A 65 55.85 -39.60 49.77
CA GLY A 65 55.40 -40.50 48.71
C GLY A 65 54.07 -40.10 48.07
N MET A 66 53.62 -38.84 48.26
CA MET A 66 52.42 -38.31 47.56
C MET A 66 52.87 -37.54 46.33
N PRO A 67 52.06 -37.56 45.26
CA PRO A 67 52.36 -36.77 44.06
C PRO A 67 52.34 -35.25 44.37
N MET A 68 53.40 -34.56 44.03
CA MET A 68 53.42 -33.08 44.10
C MET A 68 52.41 -32.53 43.10
N MET A 69 51.40 -31.83 43.61
CA MET A 69 50.40 -31.16 42.77
C MET A 69 50.94 -29.77 42.35
N MET A 70 50.93 -29.51 41.06
CA MET A 70 51.20 -28.16 40.54
C MET A 70 49.86 -27.44 40.25
N GLU A 71 49.81 -26.19 40.71
CA GLU A 71 48.70 -25.32 40.28
C GLU A 71 48.89 -25.02 38.80
N VAL A 72 47.86 -25.36 38.01
CA VAL A 72 47.82 -25.05 36.58
C VAL A 72 47.21 -23.66 36.45
N PRO A 73 47.78 -22.75 35.64
CA PRO A 73 47.18 -21.44 35.43
C PRO A 73 45.77 -21.61 34.89
N PRO A 74 44.81 -20.79 35.32
CA PRO A 74 43.44 -20.85 34.81
C PRO A 74 43.42 -20.56 33.34
N ILE A 75 42.50 -21.20 32.60
CA ILE A 75 42.22 -20.87 31.21
C ILE A 75 41.24 -19.71 31.24
N ILE A 76 41.61 -18.60 30.60
CA ILE A 76 40.76 -17.43 30.47
C ILE A 76 40.21 -17.47 29.02
N ASN A 77 38.90 -17.69 28.92
CA ASN A 77 38.22 -17.54 27.65
C ASN A 77 37.59 -16.16 27.56
N LEU A 78 37.86 -15.47 26.48
CA LEU A 78 37.28 -14.17 26.18
C LEU A 78 36.04 -14.36 25.32
N TYR A 79 34.93 -13.81 25.80
CA TYR A 79 33.66 -13.77 25.07
C TYR A 79 33.23 -12.31 24.91
N TYR A 80 32.42 -12.09 23.86
CA TYR A 80 31.93 -10.76 23.54
C TYR A 80 30.41 -10.73 23.54
N ASN A 81 29.84 -9.78 24.26
CA ASN A 81 28.43 -9.44 24.16
C ASN A 81 28.27 -8.22 23.28
N VAL A 82 27.50 -8.35 22.20
CA VAL A 82 27.37 -7.30 21.20
C VAL A 82 25.92 -6.94 20.97
N LYS A 83 25.64 -5.66 20.98
CA LYS A 83 24.37 -5.12 20.49
C LYS A 83 24.63 -4.50 19.14
N CYS A 84 23.93 -4.97 18.13
CA CYS A 84 24.06 -4.49 16.77
C CYS A 84 22.70 -4.03 16.20
N LYS A 85 22.84 -3.19 15.19
CA LYS A 85 21.76 -2.65 14.41
C LYS A 85 21.95 -3.16 12.98
N ARG A 86 21.06 -4.05 12.55
CA ARG A 86 21.05 -4.55 11.18
C ARG A 86 20.14 -3.67 10.35
N THR A 87 20.65 -3.13 9.24
CA THR A 87 19.90 -2.32 8.29
C THR A 87 19.74 -3.11 6.99
N ILE A 88 18.55 -3.59 6.73
CA ILE A 88 18.21 -4.31 5.50
C ILE A 88 17.57 -3.32 4.53
N ASP A 89 18.16 -3.18 3.34
CA ASP A 89 17.61 -2.36 2.28
C ASP A 89 16.48 -3.11 1.58
N SER A 90 15.24 -2.69 1.84
CA SER A 90 14.01 -3.21 1.23
C SER A 90 13.48 -2.29 0.13
N SER A 91 14.31 -1.38 -0.37
CA SER A 91 13.95 -0.40 -1.40
C SER A 91 13.53 -1.08 -2.70
N LYS A 92 12.48 -0.56 -3.30
CA LYS A 92 11.93 -1.13 -4.54
C LYS A 92 11.22 -0.08 -5.39
N VAL A 93 11.11 -0.36 -6.68
CA VAL A 93 10.24 0.40 -7.56
C VAL A 93 8.79 0.13 -7.19
N LYS A 94 8.04 1.20 -6.90
CA LYS A 94 6.62 1.16 -6.57
C LYS A 94 5.79 1.80 -7.67
N ILE A 95 4.71 1.12 -8.06
CA ILE A 95 3.75 1.62 -9.05
C ILE A 95 2.41 1.72 -8.36
N GLU A 96 1.88 2.93 -8.29
CA GLU A 96 0.58 3.23 -7.70
C GLU A 96 -0.36 3.84 -8.74
N SER A 97 -1.64 3.49 -8.64
CA SER A 97 -2.67 4.14 -9.44
C SER A 97 -3.14 5.40 -8.73
N VAL A 98 -3.01 6.52 -9.41
CA VAL A 98 -3.54 7.81 -8.94
C VAL A 98 -4.96 7.98 -9.45
N ALA A 99 -5.85 8.38 -8.56
CA ALA A 99 -7.23 8.62 -8.90
C ALA A 99 -7.38 9.87 -9.79
N PRO A 100 -8.23 9.86 -10.83
CA PRO A 100 -8.37 11.01 -11.72
C PRO A 100 -8.74 12.31 -11.00
N GLU A 101 -9.52 12.25 -9.93
CA GLU A 101 -9.90 13.43 -9.13
C GLU A 101 -8.78 13.94 -8.20
N GLU A 102 -7.76 13.11 -7.95
CA GLU A 102 -6.60 13.46 -7.15
C GLU A 102 -5.42 13.94 -8.02
N PHE A 103 -5.53 13.72 -9.33
CA PHE A 103 -4.52 14.12 -10.30
C PHE A 103 -4.85 15.48 -10.90
N LEU A 104 -3.93 16.42 -10.74
CA LEU A 104 -4.04 17.77 -11.26
C LEU A 104 -3.03 17.96 -12.38
N ILE A 105 -3.46 18.52 -13.48
CA ILE A 105 -2.60 18.85 -14.64
C ILE A 105 -2.99 20.19 -15.22
N ASP A 106 -2.03 20.88 -15.80
CA ASP A 106 -2.30 22.14 -16.50
C ASP A 106 -3.34 21.92 -17.60
N LYS A 107 -4.29 22.86 -17.69
CA LYS A 107 -5.41 22.80 -18.63
C LYS A 107 -4.98 22.84 -20.10
N SER A 108 -3.83 23.44 -20.39
CA SER A 108 -3.26 23.54 -21.74
C SER A 108 -2.48 22.30 -22.15
N ALA A 109 -2.13 21.42 -21.21
CA ALA A 109 -1.31 20.25 -21.46
C ALA A 109 -2.04 19.20 -22.31
N ILE A 110 -1.32 18.66 -23.29
CA ILE A 110 -1.77 17.52 -24.12
C ILE A 110 -1.16 16.22 -23.59
N ASN A 111 0.09 16.28 -23.13
CA ASN A 111 0.85 15.16 -22.57
C ASN A 111 1.38 15.53 -21.20
N ILE A 112 1.65 14.53 -20.36
CA ILE A 112 2.25 14.75 -19.04
C ILE A 112 3.68 15.29 -19.17
N GLU A 113 4.43 14.83 -20.16
CA GLU A 113 5.85 15.21 -20.37
C GLU A 113 6.02 16.69 -20.68
N ASP A 114 5.07 17.25 -21.46
CA ASP A 114 5.09 18.65 -21.88
C ASP A 114 4.36 19.58 -20.90
N ALA A 115 3.75 19.03 -19.85
CA ALA A 115 2.98 19.80 -18.89
C ALA A 115 3.89 20.70 -18.04
N ASP A 116 3.53 21.98 -17.93
CA ASP A 116 4.23 22.93 -17.08
C ASP A 116 3.90 22.73 -15.59
N PHE A 117 2.75 22.13 -15.30
CA PHE A 117 2.30 21.81 -13.96
C PHE A 117 1.62 20.45 -13.91
N VAL A 118 2.06 19.60 -13.01
CA VAL A 118 1.42 18.31 -12.66
C VAL A 118 1.46 18.15 -11.15
N ALA A 119 0.37 17.70 -10.54
CA ALA A 119 0.33 17.48 -9.12
C ALA A 119 -0.55 16.27 -8.74
N GLU A 120 -0.27 15.72 -7.58
CA GLU A 120 -1.12 14.77 -6.89
C GLU A 120 -1.61 15.38 -5.59
N ARG A 121 -2.90 15.29 -5.36
CA ARG A 121 -3.56 15.70 -4.13
C ARG A 121 -3.91 14.46 -3.33
N SER A 122 -3.46 14.37 -2.09
CA SER A 122 -3.73 13.24 -1.22
C SER A 122 -4.10 13.68 0.20
N LEU A 123 -4.80 12.82 0.93
CA LEU A 123 -5.03 12.99 2.35
C LEU A 123 -4.02 12.14 3.11
N VAL A 124 -3.15 12.79 3.85
CA VAL A 124 -2.07 12.16 4.61
C VAL A 124 -2.24 12.46 6.09
N THR A 125 -1.96 11.50 6.97
CA THR A 125 -1.98 11.76 8.41
C THR A 125 -0.77 12.60 8.82
N ARG A 126 -0.90 13.37 9.90
CA ARG A 126 0.25 14.12 10.45
C ARG A 126 1.41 13.19 10.81
N SER A 127 1.09 12.00 11.34
CA SER A 127 2.10 10.97 11.64
C SER A 127 2.88 10.54 10.40
N ASP A 128 2.21 10.35 9.26
CA ASP A 128 2.85 9.95 8.02
C ASP A 128 3.72 11.08 7.45
N LEU A 129 3.29 12.35 7.56
CA LEU A 129 4.10 13.50 7.17
C LEU A 129 5.41 13.57 7.97
N ILE A 130 5.34 13.34 9.28
CA ILE A 130 6.55 13.29 10.13
C ILE A 130 7.42 12.10 9.74
N ALA A 131 6.82 10.94 9.43
CA ALA A 131 7.56 9.75 8.97
C ALA A 131 8.23 9.96 7.60
N MET A 132 7.67 10.81 6.74
CA MET A 132 8.30 11.26 5.48
C MET A 132 9.48 12.20 5.69
N GLY A 133 9.73 12.66 6.93
CA GLY A 133 10.88 13.49 7.29
C GLY A 133 10.58 15.00 7.35
N TYR A 134 9.31 15.41 7.30
CA TYR A 134 8.95 16.82 7.48
C TYR A 134 9.06 17.25 8.95
N ASP A 135 9.33 18.54 9.17
CA ASP A 135 9.49 19.12 10.49
C ASP A 135 8.21 18.96 11.33
N PRO A 136 8.27 18.30 12.51
CA PRO A 136 7.11 18.09 13.38
C PRO A 136 6.42 19.39 13.81
N ASP A 137 7.18 20.46 14.03
CA ASP A 137 6.62 21.74 14.47
C ASP A 137 5.78 22.38 13.37
N VAL A 138 6.24 22.31 12.12
CA VAL A 138 5.49 22.79 10.96
C VAL A 138 4.24 21.93 10.72
N VAL A 139 4.36 20.61 10.87
CA VAL A 139 3.24 19.67 10.69
C VAL A 139 2.16 19.87 11.76
N ALA A 140 2.53 20.19 13.01
CA ALA A 140 1.58 20.43 14.08
C ALA A 140 0.70 21.68 13.85
N GLU A 141 1.23 22.68 13.12
CA GLU A 141 0.51 23.91 12.80
C GLU A 141 -0.43 23.80 11.58
N LEU A 142 -0.38 22.68 10.84
CA LEU A 142 -1.23 22.51 9.67
C LEU A 142 -2.69 22.34 10.06
N SER A 143 -3.59 22.98 9.32
CA SER A 143 -5.02 22.79 9.50
C SER A 143 -5.46 21.40 8.99
N THR A 144 -6.48 20.86 9.64
CA THR A 144 -7.08 19.60 9.17
C THR A 144 -7.82 19.86 7.85
N GLY A 145 -7.45 19.10 6.83
CA GLY A 145 -8.08 19.16 5.50
C GLY A 145 -9.48 18.54 5.53
N ASP A 146 -10.43 19.21 4.94
CA ASP A 146 -11.78 18.70 4.74
C ASP A 146 -12.00 18.49 3.24
N LEU A 147 -11.67 17.29 2.74
CA LEU A 147 -11.92 16.94 1.33
C LEU A 147 -13.42 16.67 1.12
N LEU A 148 -14.24 17.67 1.32
CA LEU A 148 -15.67 17.65 0.98
C LEU A 148 -15.93 17.86 -0.52
N ASP A 149 -14.97 17.58 -1.37
CA ASP A 149 -15.18 17.60 -2.81
C ASP A 149 -16.08 16.45 -3.24
N PHE A 150 -17.36 16.72 -3.29
CA PHE A 150 -18.36 15.82 -3.89
C PHE A 150 -18.24 15.84 -5.42
N THR A 151 -17.14 15.26 -5.94
CA THR A 151 -17.05 15.09 -7.39
C THR A 151 -17.91 13.88 -7.81
N PRO A 152 -18.56 13.93 -8.99
CA PRO A 152 -19.31 12.79 -9.51
C PRO A 152 -18.50 11.50 -9.58
N GLU A 153 -17.22 11.60 -9.87
CA GLU A 153 -16.28 10.49 -9.97
C GLU A 153 -16.06 9.83 -8.61
N ARG A 154 -15.88 10.64 -7.56
CA ARG A 154 -15.72 10.14 -6.19
C ARG A 154 -17.01 9.47 -5.68
N VAL A 155 -18.16 10.08 -5.96
CA VAL A 155 -19.48 9.49 -5.64
C VAL A 155 -19.67 8.17 -6.37
N ALA A 156 -19.28 8.06 -7.62
CA ALA A 156 -19.37 6.83 -8.40
C ALA A 156 -18.47 5.71 -7.87
N ARG A 157 -17.31 6.06 -7.30
CA ARG A 157 -16.34 5.10 -6.76
C ARG A 157 -16.81 4.51 -5.42
N PHE A 158 -17.31 5.33 -4.51
CA PHE A 158 -17.66 4.92 -3.15
C PHE A 158 -19.17 4.62 -2.97
N GLY A 159 -20.01 4.97 -3.95
CA GLY A 159 -21.47 4.91 -3.81
C GLY A 159 -22.05 6.07 -3.01
N ALA A 160 -23.32 6.35 -3.19
CA ALA A 160 -23.99 7.50 -2.56
C ALA A 160 -24.15 7.37 -1.03
N GLY A 161 -23.97 6.16 -0.45
CA GLY A 161 -24.15 5.89 0.98
C GLY A 161 -22.87 5.49 1.72
N GLU A 162 -21.81 5.21 1.01
CA GLU A 162 -20.56 4.69 1.56
C GLU A 162 -19.39 5.68 1.35
N GLN A 163 -19.69 6.96 1.23
CA GLN A 163 -18.62 7.93 1.24
C GLN A 163 -17.90 7.79 2.57
N PRO A 164 -16.59 7.60 2.58
CA PRO A 164 -15.85 7.79 3.78
C PRO A 164 -16.06 9.25 4.17
N PHE A 165 -17.06 9.50 4.99
CA PHE A 165 -17.10 10.72 5.79
C PHE A 165 -15.85 10.62 6.65
N ASP A 166 -14.83 11.28 6.18
CA ASP A 166 -13.62 11.43 6.93
C ASP A 166 -13.98 12.29 8.13
N ASN A 167 -14.42 11.60 9.18
CA ASN A 167 -14.47 12.23 10.48
C ASN A 167 -13.02 12.53 10.86
N ASN A 168 -12.55 13.69 10.41
CA ASN A 168 -11.29 14.30 10.83
C ASN A 168 -11.29 14.59 12.36
N ASN A 169 -12.33 14.17 13.05
CA ASN A 169 -12.51 14.18 14.50
C ASN A 169 -11.81 12.98 15.18
N SER A 170 -10.61 12.62 14.74
CA SER A 170 -9.78 11.78 15.59
C SER A 170 -9.38 12.61 16.81
N ASP A 171 -9.68 12.13 18.03
CA ASP A 171 -9.19 12.72 19.29
C ASP A 171 -7.64 12.67 19.36
N ASN A 172 -7.02 11.88 18.53
CA ASN A 172 -5.57 11.78 18.41
C ASN A 172 -5.06 12.70 17.30
N GLU A 173 -4.37 13.78 17.67
CA GLU A 173 -3.82 14.78 16.75
C GLU A 173 -2.90 14.17 15.66
N SER A 174 -2.15 13.13 16.00
CA SER A 174 -1.23 12.47 15.05
C SER A 174 -1.97 11.75 13.90
N MET A 175 -3.22 11.34 14.15
CA MET A 175 -4.08 10.66 13.17
C MET A 175 -4.96 11.61 12.37
N GLN A 176 -4.94 12.88 12.68
CA GLN A 176 -5.65 13.89 11.90
C GLN A 176 -5.06 13.97 10.50
N ARG A 177 -5.94 14.07 9.51
CA ARG A 177 -5.55 14.12 8.11
C ARG A 177 -5.44 15.55 7.62
N VAL A 178 -4.42 15.76 6.82
CA VAL A 178 -4.09 17.02 6.18
C VAL A 178 -4.11 16.83 4.67
N GLU A 179 -4.58 17.84 3.97
CA GLU A 179 -4.55 17.87 2.52
C GLU A 179 -3.11 18.17 2.06
N TYR A 180 -2.51 17.20 1.41
CA TYR A 180 -1.13 17.23 0.97
C TYR A 180 -1.06 17.23 -0.55
N TYR A 181 -0.24 18.10 -1.09
CA TYR A 181 0.00 18.26 -2.51
C TYR A 181 1.47 18.00 -2.85
N GLU A 182 1.71 17.11 -3.77
CA GLU A 182 3.02 16.89 -4.37
C GLU A 182 2.97 17.42 -5.80
N CYS A 183 3.62 18.56 -6.03
CA CYS A 183 3.57 19.31 -7.28
C CYS A 183 4.90 19.24 -8.02
N TYR A 184 4.80 19.10 -9.33
CA TYR A 184 5.93 19.21 -10.24
C TYR A 184 5.64 20.38 -11.19
N VAL A 185 6.41 21.44 -11.06
CA VAL A 185 6.20 22.70 -11.77
C VAL A 185 7.46 23.11 -12.51
N ARG A 186 7.31 23.64 -13.71
CA ARG A 186 8.40 24.28 -14.45
C ARG A 186 8.40 25.76 -14.16
N ALA A 187 9.49 26.25 -13.60
CA ALA A 187 9.66 27.65 -13.26
C ALA A 187 11.14 28.04 -13.34
N ASP A 188 11.40 29.25 -13.80
CA ASP A 188 12.70 29.90 -13.69
C ASP A 188 12.74 30.61 -12.34
N LEU A 189 13.45 30.01 -11.35
CA LEU A 189 13.56 30.56 -10.00
C LEU A 189 14.89 31.29 -9.78
N ASP A 190 15.92 30.99 -10.56
CA ASP A 190 17.23 31.63 -10.48
C ASP A 190 17.36 32.87 -11.38
N GLY A 191 16.44 33.03 -12.36
CA GLY A 191 16.35 34.19 -13.23
C GLY A 191 17.31 34.17 -14.42
N ASP A 192 17.78 32.99 -14.82
CA ASP A 192 18.67 32.81 -15.96
C ASP A 192 17.91 32.78 -17.31
N GLY A 193 16.58 32.70 -17.29
CA GLY A 193 15.68 32.64 -18.45
C GLY A 193 15.38 31.22 -18.94
N ILE A 194 15.86 30.20 -18.24
CA ILE A 194 15.56 28.79 -18.48
C ILE A 194 14.64 28.31 -17.36
N ALA A 195 13.56 27.62 -17.69
CA ALA A 195 12.64 27.07 -16.68
C ALA A 195 13.03 25.63 -16.36
N GLU A 196 13.48 25.39 -15.14
CA GLU A 196 13.77 24.09 -14.58
C GLU A 196 12.51 23.45 -13.99
N ARG A 197 12.57 22.15 -13.79
CA ARG A 197 11.50 21.43 -13.09
C ARG A 197 11.78 21.34 -11.61
N HIS A 198 10.82 21.77 -10.81
CA HIS A 198 10.87 21.75 -9.37
C HIS A 198 9.80 20.83 -8.79
N ARG A 199 10.18 20.03 -7.80
CA ARG A 199 9.27 19.32 -6.93
C ARG A 199 8.96 20.17 -5.72
N VAL A 200 7.69 20.50 -5.55
CA VAL A 200 7.21 21.31 -4.42
C VAL A 200 6.14 20.53 -3.69
N CYS A 201 6.42 20.21 -2.43
CA CYS A 201 5.46 19.59 -1.54
C CYS A 201 4.88 20.65 -0.62
N TYR A 202 3.55 20.76 -0.59
CA TYR A 202 2.91 21.72 0.30
C TYR A 202 1.64 21.16 0.94
N ALA A 203 1.28 21.74 2.08
CA ALA A 203 0.03 21.48 2.78
C ALA A 203 -0.46 22.77 3.44
N ASP A 204 -1.75 23.01 3.40
CA ASP A 204 -2.38 24.18 4.04
C ASP A 204 -1.65 25.52 3.74
N ASN A 205 -1.32 25.76 2.47
CA ASN A 205 -0.56 26.94 1.99
C ASN A 205 0.87 27.09 2.57
N LYS A 206 1.40 26.08 3.24
CA LYS A 206 2.80 26.04 3.68
C LYS A 206 3.60 25.10 2.78
N VAL A 207 4.73 25.59 2.29
CA VAL A 207 5.68 24.75 1.55
C VAL A 207 6.45 23.92 2.57
N LEU A 208 6.33 22.59 2.45
CA LEU A 208 7.02 21.63 3.30
C LEU A 208 8.40 21.25 2.74
N MET A 209 8.49 21.13 1.41
CA MET A 209 9.72 20.79 0.71
C MET A 209 9.75 21.44 -0.67
N HIS A 210 10.92 21.86 -1.08
CA HIS A 210 11.20 22.38 -2.41
C HIS A 210 12.56 21.87 -2.86
N GLU A 211 12.59 21.17 -4.00
CA GLU A 211 13.82 20.67 -4.61
C GLU A 211 13.73 20.75 -6.13
N GLU A 212 14.85 20.89 -6.78
CA GLU A 212 14.96 20.77 -8.23
C GLU A 212 14.96 19.28 -8.61
N CYS A 213 14.27 18.93 -9.70
CA CYS A 213 14.17 17.56 -10.16
C CYS A 213 14.17 17.45 -11.68
N ASP A 214 14.85 16.43 -12.21
CA ASP A 214 14.97 16.19 -13.65
C ASP A 214 13.72 15.56 -14.26
N TYR A 215 12.93 14.84 -13.49
CA TYR A 215 11.79 14.07 -13.97
C TYR A 215 10.58 14.14 -13.04
N GLN A 216 9.45 13.76 -13.57
CA GLN A 216 8.20 13.60 -12.84
C GLN A 216 7.77 12.12 -12.82
N PRO A 217 7.20 11.60 -11.73
CA PRO A 217 6.90 10.17 -11.57
C PRO A 217 5.58 9.73 -12.18
N PHE A 218 4.83 10.63 -12.83
CA PHE A 218 3.51 10.32 -13.35
C PHE A 218 3.57 9.83 -14.80
N HIS A 219 2.78 8.78 -15.06
CA HIS A 219 2.60 8.23 -16.40
C HIS A 219 1.11 8.00 -16.65
N SER A 220 0.64 8.33 -17.83
CA SER A 220 -0.75 8.11 -18.22
C SER A 220 -0.86 7.16 -19.38
N VAL A 221 -1.92 6.37 -19.37
CA VAL A 221 -2.32 5.53 -20.49
C VAL A 221 -3.76 5.86 -20.85
N CYS A 222 -3.98 6.33 -22.06
CA CYS A 222 -5.30 6.67 -22.58
C CYS A 222 -5.67 5.67 -23.68
N PRO A 223 -6.69 4.79 -23.48
CA PRO A 223 -7.10 3.80 -24.47
C PRO A 223 -7.63 4.42 -25.76
N PHE A 224 -8.39 5.51 -25.64
CA PHE A 224 -9.00 6.22 -26.77
C PHE A 224 -8.70 7.72 -26.66
N PRO A 225 -7.57 8.17 -27.20
CA PRO A 225 -7.18 9.57 -27.11
C PRO A 225 -8.11 10.46 -27.95
N ILE A 226 -8.45 11.62 -27.42
CA ILE A 226 -9.10 12.69 -28.15
C ILE A 226 -8.00 13.66 -28.63
N PRO A 227 -7.95 14.01 -29.91
CA PRO A 227 -6.96 14.96 -30.40
C PRO A 227 -6.96 16.26 -29.61
N HIS A 228 -5.77 16.77 -29.29
CA HIS A 228 -5.54 18.05 -28.58
C HIS A 228 -6.14 18.11 -27.15
N LYS A 229 -6.37 16.96 -26.51
CA LYS A 229 -6.82 16.88 -25.11
C LYS A 229 -6.02 15.84 -24.37
N PHE A 230 -5.70 16.11 -23.11
CA PHE A 230 -5.07 15.14 -22.22
C PHE A 230 -6.02 14.00 -21.87
N PHE A 231 -7.24 14.32 -21.46
CA PHE A 231 -8.26 13.31 -21.16
C PHE A 231 -8.91 12.81 -22.43
N GLY A 232 -8.90 11.50 -22.62
CA GLY A 232 -9.58 10.81 -23.70
C GLY A 232 -10.90 10.18 -23.26
N GLU A 233 -11.40 9.24 -24.07
CA GLU A 233 -12.59 8.47 -23.80
C GLU A 233 -12.23 7.14 -23.13
N SER A 234 -13.09 6.68 -22.23
CA SER A 234 -13.01 5.32 -21.67
C SER A 234 -13.72 4.31 -22.56
N LEU A 235 -13.44 3.02 -22.35
CA LEU A 235 -14.21 1.96 -22.97
C LEU A 235 -15.71 2.03 -22.59
N ALA A 236 -16.00 2.46 -21.35
CA ALA A 236 -17.36 2.63 -20.87
C ALA A 236 -18.11 3.69 -21.68
N ASP A 237 -17.50 4.83 -21.99
CA ASP A 237 -18.11 5.90 -22.78
C ASP A 237 -18.56 5.38 -24.15
N ARG A 238 -17.76 4.53 -24.78
CA ARG A 238 -18.06 3.96 -26.12
C ARG A 238 -19.08 2.83 -26.08
N THR A 239 -19.20 2.11 -24.97
CA THR A 239 -20.08 0.92 -24.89
C THR A 239 -21.38 1.18 -24.15
N MET A 240 -21.52 2.31 -23.46
CA MET A 240 -22.68 2.64 -22.64
C MET A 240 -23.99 2.59 -23.43
N ASP A 241 -24.03 3.22 -24.60
CA ASP A 241 -25.21 3.25 -25.46
C ASP A 241 -25.60 1.85 -25.95
N LEU A 242 -24.63 1.04 -26.34
CA LEU A 242 -24.83 -0.34 -26.74
C LEU A 242 -25.39 -1.19 -25.59
N GLN A 243 -24.91 -0.98 -24.38
CA GLN A 243 -25.40 -1.67 -23.19
C GLN A 243 -26.83 -1.26 -22.85
N LEU A 244 -27.16 0.03 -23.01
CA LEU A 244 -28.52 0.55 -22.85
C LEU A 244 -29.49 -0.10 -23.85
N ILE A 245 -29.10 -0.13 -25.14
CA ILE A 245 -29.88 -0.79 -26.20
C ILE A 245 -30.06 -2.27 -25.89
N LYS A 246 -29.00 -2.99 -25.57
CA LYS A 246 -29.06 -4.40 -25.18
C LYS A 246 -30.00 -4.64 -24.02
N SER A 247 -29.91 -3.84 -22.96
CA SER A 247 -30.79 -3.96 -21.78
C SER A 247 -32.23 -3.72 -22.13
N THR A 248 -32.53 -2.75 -22.99
CA THR A 248 -33.87 -2.42 -23.46
C THR A 248 -34.47 -3.57 -24.30
N ILE A 249 -33.69 -4.10 -25.24
CA ILE A 249 -34.13 -5.24 -26.07
C ILE A 249 -34.39 -6.47 -25.20
N THR A 250 -33.47 -6.74 -24.22
CA THR A 250 -33.63 -7.88 -23.31
C THR A 250 -34.91 -7.75 -22.48
N ARG A 251 -35.23 -6.56 -21.96
CA ARG A 251 -36.47 -6.30 -21.23
C ARG A 251 -37.70 -6.51 -22.12
N GLN A 252 -37.69 -5.94 -23.33
CA GLN A 252 -38.78 -6.11 -24.29
C GLN A 252 -38.99 -7.58 -24.67
N MET A 253 -37.91 -8.34 -24.84
CA MET A 253 -37.99 -9.78 -25.13
C MET A 253 -38.59 -10.55 -23.94
N LEU A 254 -38.18 -10.24 -22.70
CA LEU A 254 -38.77 -10.85 -21.51
C LEU A 254 -40.23 -10.47 -21.33
N ASP A 255 -40.59 -9.21 -21.55
CA ASP A 255 -41.97 -8.74 -21.50
C ASP A 255 -42.85 -9.46 -22.55
N ASN A 256 -42.31 -9.61 -23.77
CA ASN A 256 -43.02 -10.34 -24.84
C ASN A 256 -43.23 -11.84 -24.48
N LEU A 257 -42.16 -12.48 -23.93
CA LEU A 257 -42.29 -13.87 -23.43
C LEU A 257 -43.30 -13.96 -22.30
N TYR A 258 -43.33 -12.99 -21.39
CA TYR A 258 -44.29 -12.93 -20.30
C TYR A 258 -45.70 -12.77 -20.81
N LEU A 259 -45.95 -11.88 -21.79
CA LEU A 259 -47.25 -11.69 -22.44
C LEU A 259 -47.67 -12.94 -23.24
N THR A 260 -46.72 -13.58 -23.92
CA THR A 260 -47.00 -14.80 -24.70
C THR A 260 -47.35 -15.98 -23.80
N ASN A 261 -46.68 -16.12 -22.66
CA ASN A 261 -46.97 -17.19 -21.70
C ASN A 261 -48.27 -16.93 -20.89
N ASN A 262 -48.61 -15.67 -20.68
CA ASN A 262 -49.81 -15.26 -19.92
C ASN A 262 -50.71 -14.38 -20.81
N TYR A 263 -51.10 -14.92 -21.96
CA TYR A 263 -51.97 -14.19 -22.88
C TYR A 263 -53.35 -13.94 -22.27
N ARG A 264 -53.95 -12.81 -22.58
CA ARG A 264 -55.32 -12.49 -22.15
C ARG A 264 -56.30 -13.03 -23.17
N VAL A 265 -57.29 -13.73 -22.66
CA VAL A 265 -58.35 -14.27 -23.47
C VAL A 265 -59.63 -13.52 -23.13
N GLY A 266 -60.37 -13.08 -24.15
CA GLY A 266 -61.70 -12.57 -23.97
C GLY A 266 -62.68 -13.76 -23.85
N ALA A 267 -63.43 -13.80 -22.76
CA ALA A 267 -64.42 -14.83 -22.55
C ALA A 267 -65.82 -14.22 -22.53
N VAL A 268 -66.75 -14.80 -23.31
CA VAL A 268 -68.16 -14.37 -23.28
C VAL A 268 -68.80 -14.91 -21.99
N GLU A 269 -69.38 -14.00 -21.22
CA GLU A 269 -69.96 -14.30 -19.92
C GLU A 269 -71.05 -15.44 -20.01
N GLY A 270 -70.93 -16.39 -19.11
CA GLY A 270 -71.91 -17.56 -19.04
C GLY A 270 -71.67 -18.64 -20.08
N GLN A 271 -70.79 -18.50 -21.06
CA GLN A 271 -70.51 -19.50 -22.11
C GLN A 271 -69.23 -20.30 -21.90
N VAL A 272 -68.36 -19.85 -20.98
CA VAL A 272 -67.09 -20.48 -20.65
C VAL A 272 -67.07 -20.87 -19.18
N ASN A 273 -66.44 -22.00 -18.85
CA ASN A 273 -66.21 -22.36 -17.47
C ASN A 273 -64.97 -21.55 -16.96
N LEU A 274 -65.21 -20.59 -16.06
CA LEU A 274 -64.19 -19.71 -15.53
C LEU A 274 -63.12 -20.45 -14.69
N ASP A 275 -63.46 -21.50 -13.99
CA ASP A 275 -62.58 -22.31 -13.20
C ASP A 275 -61.50 -23.01 -14.07
N ASP A 276 -61.95 -23.54 -15.22
CA ASP A 276 -61.07 -24.16 -16.21
C ASP A 276 -60.14 -23.10 -16.87
N LEU A 277 -60.69 -21.89 -17.10
CA LEU A 277 -59.98 -20.79 -17.71
C LEU A 277 -58.89 -20.21 -16.76
N LEU A 278 -59.19 -20.11 -15.44
CA LEU A 278 -58.27 -19.57 -14.43
C LEU A 278 -57.21 -20.57 -13.99
N THR A 279 -57.45 -21.88 -14.21
CA THR A 279 -56.48 -22.91 -13.90
C THR A 279 -55.52 -23.06 -15.06
N SER A 280 -54.37 -22.29 -14.99
CA SER A 280 -53.31 -22.31 -16.01
C SER A 280 -52.46 -23.57 -15.88
N THR A 281 -52.85 -24.66 -16.56
CA THR A 281 -52.03 -25.88 -16.68
C THR A 281 -51.62 -26.09 -18.13
N ALA A 282 -50.37 -26.51 -18.34
CA ALA A 282 -49.85 -26.82 -19.67
C ALA A 282 -50.70 -27.98 -20.29
N GLY A 283 -51.38 -27.73 -21.42
CA GLY A 283 -52.27 -28.71 -22.07
C GLY A 283 -53.62 -28.85 -21.43
N GLY A 284 -54.04 -27.93 -20.54
CA GLY A 284 -55.34 -27.91 -19.92
C GLY A 284 -56.45 -27.74 -20.96
N VAL A 285 -57.64 -28.37 -20.71
CA VAL A 285 -58.82 -28.30 -21.56
C VAL A 285 -59.86 -27.39 -20.93
N ILE A 286 -60.29 -26.36 -21.68
CA ILE A 286 -61.35 -25.42 -21.26
C ILE A 286 -62.70 -25.86 -21.84
N ARG A 287 -63.63 -26.01 -20.98
CA ARG A 287 -65.09 -26.40 -21.43
C ARG A 287 -65.80 -25.14 -21.88
N ILE A 288 -66.21 -25.12 -23.12
CA ILE A 288 -66.96 -24.03 -23.77
C ILE A 288 -68.30 -24.53 -24.30
N LYS A 289 -69.32 -23.71 -24.21
CA LYS A 289 -70.65 -24.02 -24.77
C LYS A 289 -70.78 -23.67 -26.25
N ASN A 290 -69.99 -22.69 -26.70
CA ASN A 290 -70.00 -22.20 -28.09
C ASN A 290 -68.55 -22.03 -28.58
N PRO A 291 -68.20 -22.49 -29.82
CA PRO A 291 -66.86 -22.34 -30.35
C PRO A 291 -66.38 -20.90 -30.42
N ASN A 292 -67.28 -19.91 -30.51
CA ASN A 292 -66.93 -18.47 -30.53
C ASN A 292 -66.97 -17.81 -29.13
N ALA A 293 -66.95 -18.58 -28.05
CA ALA A 293 -67.07 -18.07 -26.69
C ALA A 293 -65.69 -17.51 -26.16
N LEU A 294 -64.57 -17.82 -26.83
CA LEU A 294 -63.24 -17.32 -26.56
C LEU A 294 -62.71 -16.51 -27.76
N VAL A 295 -62.21 -15.33 -27.52
CA VAL A 295 -61.62 -14.43 -28.51
C VAL A 295 -60.22 -14.06 -28.09
#